data_f14f344ba60de55761bc0b0e15487157
#
_entry.id   f14f344ba60de55761bc0b0e15487157
#
_cell.length_a   1.000
_cell.length_b   1.000
_cell.length_c   1.000
_cell.angle_alpha   90.00
_cell.angle_beta   90.00
_cell.angle_gamma   90.00
#
_symmetry.space_group_name_H-M   'P 1'
#
loop_
_entity.id
_entity.type
_entity.pdbx_description
1 polymer ?
#
loop_
_entity_poly.entity_id
_entity_poly.type
_entity_poly.pdbx_seq_one_letter_code
_entity_poly.pdbx_strand_id
1 'polypeptide(L)' 'MAKVYADLIKKGLKTIDDVPEKIREKVLALLG' A
#
# COMPACT_ATOMS: atom_id res chain seq x y z
N MET A 1 2.74 -6.54 -6.31
CA MET A 1 2.54 -5.14 -6.74
C MET A 1 2.44 -4.18 -5.57
N ALA A 2 3.13 -4.51 -4.51
CA ALA A 2 3.09 -3.69 -3.30
C ALA A 2 3.61 -2.28 -3.54
N LYS A 3 4.58 -2.10 -4.41
CA LYS A 3 5.14 -0.79 -4.69
C LYS A 3 4.11 0.16 -5.30
N VAL A 4 3.27 -0.35 -6.19
CA VAL A 4 2.24 0.47 -6.82
C VAL A 4 1.25 0.94 -5.76
N TYR A 5 0.82 0.04 -4.88
CA TYR A 5 -0.07 0.42 -3.79
C TYR A 5 0.56 1.44 -2.86
N ALA A 6 1.84 1.23 -2.51
CA ALA A 6 2.54 2.17 -1.65
C ALA A 6 2.59 3.57 -2.26
N ASP A 7 2.85 3.66 -3.55
CA ASP A 7 2.86 4.95 -4.25
C ASP A 7 1.49 5.61 -4.21
N LEU A 8 0.43 4.84 -4.46
CA LEU A 8 -0.92 5.38 -4.45
C LEU A 8 -1.32 5.89 -3.07
N ILE A 9 -0.90 5.17 -2.03
CA ILE A 9 -1.19 5.59 -0.67
C ILE A 9 -0.43 6.88 -0.33
N LYS A 10 0.82 6.97 -0.73
CA LYS A 10 1.62 8.17 -0.49
C LYS A 10 1.01 9.39 -1.17
N LYS A 11 0.41 9.20 -2.32
CA LYS A 11 -0.23 10.28 -3.08
C LYS A 11 -1.63 10.61 -2.58
N GLY A 12 -2.13 9.83 -1.64
CA GLY A 12 -3.47 10.05 -1.10
C GLY A 12 -4.60 9.54 -1.99
N LEU A 13 -4.27 8.73 -2.99
CA LEU A 13 -5.26 8.20 -3.92
C LEU A 13 -5.92 6.92 -3.43
N LYS A 14 -5.27 6.21 -2.50
CA LYS A 14 -5.82 5.02 -1.90
C LYS A 14 -5.42 4.96 -0.43
N THR A 15 -6.12 4.11 0.33
CA THR A 15 -5.81 3.88 1.72
C THR A 15 -5.33 2.45 1.92
N ILE A 16 -4.75 2.17 3.08
CA ILE A 16 -4.28 0.82 3.37
C ILE A 16 -5.43 -0.19 3.35
N ASP A 17 -6.65 0.25 3.64
CA ASP A 17 -7.81 -0.61 3.61
C ASP A 17 -8.16 -1.06 2.19
N ASP A 18 -7.72 -0.33 1.18
CA ASP A 18 -7.93 -0.69 -0.21
C ASP A 18 -6.97 -1.78 -0.66
N VAL A 19 -5.95 -2.07 0.13
CA VAL A 19 -4.92 -3.05 -0.21
C VAL A 19 -5.36 -4.44 0.22
N PRO A 20 -5.26 -5.45 -0.68
CA PRO A 20 -5.56 -6.83 -0.29
C PRO A 20 -4.74 -7.24 0.93
N GLU A 21 -5.38 -7.97 1.83
CA GLU A 21 -4.75 -8.37 3.07
C GLU A 21 -3.44 -9.10 2.87
N LYS A 22 -3.36 -9.92 1.83
CA LYS A 22 -2.18 -10.74 1.57
C LYS A 22 -0.93 -9.92 1.29
N ILE A 23 -1.08 -8.73 0.76
CA ILE A 23 0.07 -7.88 0.43
C ILE A 23 0.15 -6.64 1.31
N ARG A 24 -0.77 -6.49 2.24
CA ARG A 24 -0.81 -5.32 3.11
C ARG A 24 0.48 -5.15 3.91
N GLU A 25 1.02 -6.23 4.45
CA GLU A 25 2.26 -6.16 5.21
C GLU A 25 3.41 -5.65 4.35
N LYS A 26 3.47 -6.12 3.10
CA LYS A 26 4.51 -5.68 2.18
C LYS A 26 4.39 -4.20 1.85
N VAL A 27 3.16 -3.75 1.68
CA VAL A 27 2.91 -2.33 1.41
C VAL A 27 3.31 -1.48 2.62
N LEU A 28 2.95 -1.93 3.81
CA LEU A 28 3.33 -1.23 5.04
C LEU A 28 4.85 -1.14 5.20
N ALA A 29 5.54 -2.21 4.85
CA ALA A 29 7.00 -2.23 4.91
C ALA A 29 7.61 -1.21 3.96
N LEU A 30 7.01 -1.04 2.79
CA LEU A 30 7.47 -0.06 1.82
C LEU A 30 7.16 1.37 2.25
N LEU A 31 6.07 1.56 2.98
CA LEU A 31 5.70 2.88 3.47
C LEU A 31 6.54 3.29 4.68
N GLY A 32 6.92 2.29 5.45
CA GLY A 32 7.75 2.53 6.62
C GLY A 32 9.14 2.91 6.24
#